data_e3e102f47a07edc6334eb9734fad5666
#
_entry.id   e3e102f47a07edc6334eb9734fad5666
#
_cell.length_a   1.000
_cell.length_b   1.000
_cell.length_c   1.000
_cell.angle_alpha   90.00
_cell.angle_beta   90.00
_cell.angle_gamma   90.00
#
_symmetry.space_group_name_H-M   'P 1'
#
loop_
_entity.id
_entity.type
_entity.pdbx_description
1 polymer ?
#
loop_
_entity_poly.entity_id
_entity_poly.type
_entity_poly.pdbx_seq_one_letter_code
_entity_poly.pdbx_strand_id
1 'polypeptide(L)'
;ASYTIVIEAVDSTLDEILAVNGRMLCTYYAASNGGETLLPSQAWPSKRLSDGGYDIRLDPYDLGNAYSKMETIKLPVNMGGEISPALMNMLLDKASRALGYQVNQIDGIYSVSVYSPKYSGTSRCMSKCSIELAASQNGMGSERVTLEFYTSEFESYGVVYDKTLRAYWGEMDSSGYYKIYHVRFGHGVGMSQRGAQAMGSAGMSYREILKFYYPGASFASINVSAPQDPI
;
A
#
# COMPACT_ATOMS: atom_id res chain seq x y z
N ALA A 1 -30.98 16.11 5.25
CA ALA A 1 -30.04 16.10 6.40
C ALA A 1 -28.55 16.20 5.98
N SER A 2 -28.13 15.58 4.87
CA SER A 2 -26.70 15.59 4.50
C SER A 2 -26.18 16.93 3.93
N TYR A 3 -27.00 17.68 3.21
CA TYR A 3 -26.58 18.96 2.63
C TYR A 3 -26.32 20.05 3.69
N THR A 4 -27.12 20.11 4.74
CA THR A 4 -26.97 21.09 5.81
C THR A 4 -25.63 20.93 6.52
N ILE A 5 -25.23 19.69 6.83
CA ILE A 5 -23.95 19.38 7.48
C ILE A 5 -22.75 19.80 6.62
N VAL A 6 -22.83 19.60 5.31
CA VAL A 6 -21.78 20.00 4.37
C VAL A 6 -21.66 21.52 4.30
N ILE A 7 -22.80 22.25 4.24
CA ILE A 7 -22.81 23.71 4.23
C ILE A 7 -22.19 24.25 5.52
N GLU A 8 -22.64 23.77 6.67
CA GLU A 8 -22.09 24.15 7.99
C GLU A 8 -20.58 23.90 8.08
N ALA A 9 -20.11 22.74 7.57
CA ALA A 9 -18.69 22.43 7.57
C ALA A 9 -17.89 23.41 6.69
N VAL A 10 -18.39 23.75 5.50
CA VAL A 10 -17.75 24.72 4.60
C VAL A 10 -17.75 26.11 5.23
N ASP A 11 -18.88 26.58 5.72
CA ASP A 11 -19.02 27.93 6.29
C ASP A 11 -18.14 28.11 7.55
N SER A 12 -18.01 27.06 8.37
CA SER A 12 -17.18 27.10 9.58
C SER A 12 -15.67 27.06 9.30
N THR A 13 -15.24 26.72 8.10
CA THR A 13 -13.84 26.60 7.70
C THR A 13 -13.45 27.46 6.51
N LEU A 14 -14.32 28.36 6.06
CA LEU A 14 -14.18 29.13 4.82
C LEU A 14 -12.86 29.93 4.73
N ASP A 15 -12.36 30.43 5.86
CA ASP A 15 -11.14 31.24 5.95
C ASP A 15 -9.91 30.42 6.36
N GLU A 16 -10.04 29.10 6.49
CA GLU A 16 -8.93 28.23 6.92
C GLU A 16 -8.24 27.55 5.74
N ILE A 17 -6.92 27.59 5.73
CA ILE A 17 -6.05 26.88 4.81
C ILE A 17 -4.92 26.21 5.56
N LEU A 18 -4.28 25.22 4.92
CA LEU A 18 -2.99 24.69 5.38
C LEU A 18 -1.85 25.43 4.66
N ALA A 19 -0.87 25.85 5.44
CA ALA A 19 0.29 26.59 4.93
C ALA A 19 1.62 26.00 5.44
N VAL A 20 2.67 26.15 4.64
CA VAL A 20 4.05 25.79 4.97
C VAL A 20 4.92 27.01 4.66
N ASN A 21 5.67 27.50 5.65
CA ASN A 21 6.54 28.67 5.51
C ASN A 21 5.81 29.91 4.91
N GLY A 22 4.57 30.15 5.34
CA GLY A 22 3.76 31.28 4.91
C GLY A 22 3.18 31.14 3.49
N ARG A 23 3.25 29.98 2.86
CA ARG A 23 2.65 29.67 1.55
C ARG A 23 1.58 28.61 1.69
N MET A 24 0.50 28.74 0.93
CA MET A 24 -0.57 27.75 0.90
C MET A 24 -0.03 26.40 0.43
N LEU A 25 -0.35 25.33 1.17
CA LEU A 25 -0.01 23.97 0.80
C LEU A 25 -1.01 23.44 -0.25
N CYS A 26 -0.50 22.83 -1.31
CA CYS A 26 -1.33 22.02 -2.19
C CYS A 26 -1.63 20.70 -1.47
N THR A 27 -2.85 20.51 -0.95
CA THR A 27 -3.24 19.35 -0.12
C THR A 27 -3.69 18.18 -0.99
N TYR A 28 -2.74 17.36 -1.45
CA TYR A 28 -3.06 16.14 -2.22
C TYR A 28 -3.80 15.14 -1.36
N TYR A 29 -4.76 14.43 -1.95
CA TYR A 29 -5.50 13.35 -1.32
C TYR A 29 -5.76 12.21 -2.30
N ALA A 30 -5.95 11.01 -1.79
CA ALA A 30 -6.28 9.81 -2.56
C ALA A 30 -7.41 9.03 -1.90
N ALA A 31 -8.04 8.12 -2.63
CA ALA A 31 -9.11 7.29 -2.07
C ALA A 31 -8.59 6.42 -0.92
N SER A 32 -7.43 5.76 -1.10
CA SER A 32 -6.76 4.95 -0.09
C SER A 32 -5.26 4.99 -0.29
N ASN A 33 -4.49 5.15 0.78
CA ASN A 33 -3.03 5.11 0.75
C ASN A 33 -2.45 3.69 0.96
N GLY A 34 -3.30 2.70 1.28
CA GLY A 34 -2.89 1.32 1.50
C GLY A 34 -2.10 1.10 2.79
N GLY A 35 -2.32 1.96 3.78
CA GLY A 35 -1.70 1.88 5.10
C GLY A 35 -0.37 2.63 5.26
N GLU A 36 0.04 3.40 4.24
CA GLU A 36 1.23 4.26 4.30
C GLU A 36 1.09 5.44 3.34
N THR A 37 1.34 6.67 3.84
CA THR A 37 1.40 7.87 3.00
C THR A 37 2.72 7.94 2.22
N LEU A 38 2.70 8.66 1.09
CA LEU A 38 3.89 8.97 0.29
C LEU A 38 4.19 10.47 0.27
N LEU A 39 5.45 10.79 -0.04
CA LEU A 39 5.84 12.14 -0.40
C LEU A 39 5.49 12.46 -1.86
N PRO A 40 5.17 13.72 -2.20
CA PRO A 40 4.97 14.15 -3.59
C PRO A 40 6.13 13.77 -4.51
N SER A 41 7.38 13.96 -4.07
CA SER A 41 8.58 13.60 -4.84
C SER A 41 8.68 12.10 -5.15
N GLN A 42 8.14 11.24 -4.31
CA GLN A 42 8.15 9.79 -4.51
C GLN A 42 7.05 9.33 -5.48
N ALA A 43 5.88 9.94 -5.40
CA ALA A 43 4.78 9.60 -6.30
C ALA A 43 5.00 10.13 -7.72
N TRP A 44 5.63 11.30 -7.82
CA TRP A 44 5.87 11.98 -9.12
C TRP A 44 7.31 12.51 -9.23
N PRO A 45 8.31 11.63 -9.32
CA PRO A 45 9.72 12.03 -9.28
C PRO A 45 10.15 12.98 -10.42
N SER A 46 9.44 12.95 -11.54
CA SER A 46 9.71 13.85 -12.68
C SER A 46 9.19 15.28 -12.49
N LYS A 47 8.28 15.51 -11.55
CA LYS A 47 7.59 16.80 -11.38
C LYS A 47 8.30 17.78 -10.44
N ARG A 48 9.37 17.38 -9.76
CA ARG A 48 10.12 18.23 -8.80
C ARG A 48 9.24 18.92 -7.76
N LEU A 49 8.23 18.23 -7.25
CA LEU A 49 7.30 18.76 -6.25
C LEU A 49 7.99 18.91 -4.89
N SER A 50 7.55 19.91 -4.12
CA SER A 50 7.98 20.08 -2.75
C SER A 50 7.34 19.04 -1.84
N ASP A 51 8.13 18.44 -0.95
CA ASP A 51 7.66 17.55 0.11
C ASP A 51 7.28 18.32 1.39
N GLY A 52 7.42 19.63 1.39
CA GLY A 52 7.08 20.48 2.53
C GLY A 52 5.61 20.29 2.96
N GLY A 53 5.41 20.05 4.24
CA GLY A 53 4.08 19.77 4.80
C GLY A 53 3.68 18.29 4.84
N TYR A 54 4.35 17.43 4.08
CA TYR A 54 4.10 15.99 4.00
C TYR A 54 5.09 15.18 4.82
N ASP A 55 4.72 13.93 5.12
CA ASP A 55 5.60 12.95 5.75
C ASP A 55 5.18 11.54 5.31
N ILE A 56 6.10 10.57 5.41
CA ILE A 56 5.79 9.16 5.26
C ILE A 56 5.31 8.64 6.62
N ARG A 57 4.06 8.21 6.68
CA ARG A 57 3.43 7.74 7.91
C ARG A 57 2.66 6.45 7.69
N LEU A 58 2.72 5.57 8.67
CA LEU A 58 1.79 4.44 8.73
C LEU A 58 0.38 4.95 9.02
N ASP A 59 -0.59 4.44 8.28
CA ASP A 59 -2.00 4.80 8.39
C ASP A 59 -2.87 3.57 8.70
N PRO A 60 -2.96 3.19 9.97
CA PRO A 60 -3.79 2.05 10.38
C PRO A 60 -5.28 2.31 10.17
N TYR A 61 -5.70 3.58 10.12
CA TYR A 61 -7.09 3.96 9.91
C TYR A 61 -7.55 3.64 8.49
N ASP A 62 -6.67 3.83 7.48
CA ASP A 62 -6.97 3.43 6.11
C ASP A 62 -7.14 1.92 5.98
N LEU A 63 -6.21 1.13 6.54
CA LEU A 63 -6.30 -0.33 6.52
C LEU A 63 -7.51 -0.87 7.31
N GLY A 64 -7.87 -0.21 8.40
CA GLY A 64 -9.01 -0.58 9.24
C GLY A 64 -10.38 -0.20 8.64
N ASN A 65 -10.43 0.57 7.57
CA ASN A 65 -11.68 0.96 6.93
C ASN A 65 -12.20 -0.16 6.05
N ALA A 66 -13.43 -0.63 6.31
CA ALA A 66 -14.07 -1.72 5.56
C ALA A 66 -14.26 -1.43 4.04
N TYR A 67 -14.18 -0.19 3.63
CA TYR A 67 -14.28 0.22 2.22
C TYR A 67 -12.91 0.39 1.54
N SER A 68 -11.81 0.21 2.26
CA SER A 68 -10.48 0.18 1.65
C SER A 68 -10.33 -1.10 0.84
N LYS A 69 -9.99 -0.96 -0.43
CA LYS A 69 -9.78 -2.10 -1.31
C LYS A 69 -8.50 -2.81 -0.94
N MET A 70 -8.55 -4.12 -0.80
CA MET A 70 -7.40 -4.95 -0.49
C MET A 70 -7.60 -6.36 -1.07
N GLU A 71 -6.59 -6.87 -1.75
CA GLU A 71 -6.46 -8.28 -2.09
C GLU A 71 -5.38 -8.91 -1.21
N THR A 72 -5.56 -10.15 -0.81
CA THR A 72 -4.63 -10.85 0.06
C THR A 72 -4.19 -12.16 -0.58
N ILE A 73 -2.88 -12.33 -0.76
CA ILE A 73 -2.24 -13.56 -1.17
C ILE A 73 -1.80 -14.28 0.12
N LYS A 74 -2.13 -15.57 0.24
CA LYS A 74 -1.80 -16.38 1.41
C LYS A 74 -0.88 -17.53 1.02
N LEU A 75 0.24 -17.66 1.73
CA LEU A 75 1.20 -18.75 1.55
C LEU A 75 1.39 -19.46 2.89
N PRO A 76 1.08 -20.77 2.99
CA PRO A 76 1.34 -21.55 4.20
C PRO A 76 2.85 -21.77 4.35
N VAL A 77 3.43 -21.40 5.50
CA VAL A 77 4.87 -21.51 5.75
C VAL A 77 5.14 -22.61 6.78
N ASN A 78 5.96 -23.61 6.43
CA ASN A 78 6.28 -24.77 7.25
C ASN A 78 5.06 -25.59 7.71
N MET A 79 3.98 -25.53 6.93
CA MET A 79 2.73 -26.24 7.24
C MET A 79 1.99 -26.61 5.95
N GLY A 80 1.07 -27.55 6.01
CA GLY A 80 0.09 -27.78 4.96
C GLY A 80 -0.95 -26.66 4.92
N GLY A 81 -1.44 -26.32 3.75
CA GLY A 81 -2.49 -25.32 3.60
C GLY A 81 -2.89 -25.11 2.14
N GLU A 82 -4.00 -24.40 1.97
CA GLU A 82 -4.50 -24.11 0.63
C GLU A 82 -3.72 -22.94 -0.03
N ILE A 83 -3.39 -23.12 -1.29
CA ILE A 83 -2.81 -22.13 -2.17
C ILE A 83 -3.78 -21.92 -3.33
N SER A 84 -4.06 -20.67 -3.70
CA SER A 84 -4.96 -20.39 -4.82
C SER A 84 -4.43 -21.01 -6.13
N PRO A 85 -5.31 -21.47 -7.03
CA PRO A 85 -4.86 -22.11 -8.29
C PRO A 85 -3.93 -21.23 -9.11
N ALA A 86 -4.17 -19.93 -9.20
CA ALA A 86 -3.31 -19.00 -9.94
C ALA A 86 -1.91 -18.89 -9.30
N LEU A 87 -1.85 -18.81 -7.97
CA LEU A 87 -0.57 -18.80 -7.24
C LEU A 87 0.16 -20.13 -7.38
N MET A 88 -0.54 -21.27 -7.29
CA MET A 88 0.06 -22.59 -7.51
C MET A 88 0.69 -22.69 -8.90
N ASN A 89 -0.05 -22.30 -9.95
CA ASN A 89 0.47 -22.29 -11.32
C ASN A 89 1.71 -21.39 -11.48
N MET A 90 1.71 -20.21 -10.84
CA MET A 90 2.86 -19.32 -10.83
C MET A 90 4.09 -19.98 -10.18
N LEU A 91 3.90 -20.60 -9.00
CA LEU A 91 4.99 -21.27 -8.28
C LEU A 91 5.57 -22.45 -9.08
N LEU A 92 4.71 -23.27 -9.67
CA LEU A 92 5.14 -24.40 -10.52
C LEU A 92 5.92 -23.94 -11.76
N ASP A 93 5.45 -22.92 -12.46
CA ASP A 93 6.13 -22.34 -13.62
C ASP A 93 7.51 -21.78 -13.23
N LYS A 94 7.58 -21.00 -12.17
CA LYS A 94 8.84 -20.43 -11.68
C LYS A 94 9.82 -21.48 -11.17
N ALA A 95 9.33 -22.49 -10.43
CA ALA A 95 10.16 -23.58 -9.94
C ALA A 95 10.70 -24.42 -11.10
N SER A 96 9.88 -24.73 -12.11
CA SER A 96 10.32 -25.44 -13.32
C SER A 96 11.43 -24.72 -14.05
N ARG A 97 11.30 -23.40 -14.20
CA ARG A 97 12.36 -22.57 -14.83
C ARG A 97 13.64 -22.54 -14.00
N ALA A 98 13.53 -22.43 -12.69
CA ALA A 98 14.69 -22.34 -11.80
C ALA A 98 15.46 -23.67 -11.71
N LEU A 99 14.74 -24.79 -11.71
CA LEU A 99 15.31 -26.14 -11.64
C LEU A 99 15.75 -26.68 -13.02
N GLY A 100 15.25 -26.09 -14.10
CA GLY A 100 15.60 -26.51 -15.49
C GLY A 100 14.85 -27.74 -15.99
N TYR A 101 13.84 -28.21 -15.27
CA TYR A 101 12.94 -29.28 -15.66
C TYR A 101 11.51 -29.05 -15.19
N GLN A 102 10.53 -29.73 -15.76
CA GLN A 102 9.13 -29.60 -15.42
C GLN A 102 8.84 -30.19 -14.04
N VAL A 103 8.39 -29.37 -13.11
CA VAL A 103 7.80 -29.82 -11.84
C VAL A 103 6.29 -29.67 -11.90
N ASN A 104 5.57 -30.50 -11.15
CA ASN A 104 4.12 -30.49 -11.09
C ASN A 104 3.56 -30.55 -9.67
N GLN A 105 4.44 -30.47 -8.66
CA GLN A 105 4.07 -30.47 -7.26
C GLN A 105 4.95 -29.52 -6.48
N ILE A 106 4.34 -28.75 -5.57
CA ILE A 106 5.02 -27.99 -4.51
C ILE A 106 4.89 -28.83 -3.24
N ASP A 107 6.02 -29.30 -2.71
CA ASP A 107 6.07 -30.20 -1.56
C ASP A 107 6.06 -29.46 -0.23
N GLY A 108 6.47 -28.19 -0.24
CA GLY A 108 6.42 -27.33 0.93
C GLY A 108 6.95 -25.94 0.67
N ILE A 109 6.51 -24.98 1.44
CA ILE A 109 7.02 -23.59 1.47
C ILE A 109 7.69 -23.37 2.83
N TYR A 110 8.94 -22.94 2.84
CA TYR A 110 9.77 -22.83 4.03
C TYR A 110 9.96 -21.39 4.49
N SER A 111 10.08 -20.47 3.56
CA SER A 111 10.15 -19.05 3.86
C SER A 111 9.49 -18.20 2.77
N VAL A 112 8.92 -17.10 3.17
CA VAL A 112 8.38 -16.08 2.27
C VAL A 112 8.74 -14.71 2.83
N SER A 113 9.16 -13.82 1.96
CA SER A 113 9.36 -12.42 2.30
C SER A 113 9.06 -11.51 1.12
N VAL A 114 8.51 -10.34 1.39
CA VAL A 114 8.54 -9.22 0.45
C VAL A 114 9.61 -8.25 0.91
N TYR A 115 10.41 -7.72 -0.02
CA TYR A 115 11.59 -6.91 0.28
C TYR A 115 11.86 -5.89 -0.83
N SER A 116 12.94 -5.13 -0.68
CA SER A 116 13.31 -4.03 -1.57
C SER A 116 12.26 -2.92 -1.58
N PRO A 117 12.30 -1.99 -0.59
CA PRO A 117 11.38 -0.87 -0.50
C PRO A 117 11.29 -0.11 -1.83
N LYS A 118 10.06 0.11 -2.30
CA LYS A 118 9.80 0.72 -3.61
C LYS A 118 10.17 2.21 -3.65
N TYR A 119 10.12 2.89 -2.50
CA TYR A 119 10.30 4.34 -2.42
C TYR A 119 11.52 4.70 -1.58
N SER A 120 11.37 4.82 -0.25
CA SER A 120 12.47 5.09 0.69
C SER A 120 12.83 3.84 1.47
N GLY A 121 13.97 3.84 2.16
CA GLY A 121 14.41 2.72 3.01
C GLY A 121 13.45 2.36 4.16
N THR A 122 12.52 3.26 4.51
CA THR A 122 11.51 3.06 5.56
C THR A 122 10.14 2.70 5.01
N SER A 123 9.94 2.74 3.69
CA SER A 123 8.66 2.41 3.08
C SER A 123 8.31 0.93 3.32
N ARG A 124 7.07 0.68 3.74
CA ARG A 124 6.55 -0.69 3.83
C ARG A 124 6.11 -1.26 2.46
N CYS A 125 6.04 -0.41 1.42
CA CYS A 125 5.72 -0.88 0.06
C CYS A 125 6.94 -1.54 -0.56
N MET A 126 6.84 -2.84 -0.86
CA MET A 126 7.92 -3.66 -1.37
C MET A 126 7.78 -3.95 -2.86
N SER A 127 8.90 -4.06 -3.55
CA SER A 127 8.94 -4.30 -5.00
C SER A 127 9.33 -5.72 -5.39
N LYS A 128 9.91 -6.49 -4.46
CA LYS A 128 10.37 -7.87 -4.71
C LYS A 128 9.77 -8.85 -3.71
N CYS A 129 9.67 -10.11 -4.15
CA CYS A 129 9.26 -11.24 -3.34
C CYS A 129 10.31 -12.33 -3.43
N SER A 130 10.59 -13.00 -2.32
CA SER A 130 11.42 -14.20 -2.24
C SER A 130 10.61 -15.31 -1.60
N ILE A 131 10.60 -16.49 -2.20
CA ILE A 131 9.93 -17.69 -1.70
C ILE A 131 10.90 -18.86 -1.75
N GLU A 132 11.24 -19.43 -0.61
CA GLU A 132 11.95 -20.71 -0.54
C GLU A 132 10.93 -21.85 -0.45
N LEU A 133 11.01 -22.76 -1.39
CA LEU A 133 10.09 -23.92 -1.47
C LEU A 133 10.82 -25.18 -1.90
N ALA A 134 10.17 -26.33 -1.71
CA ALA A 134 10.56 -27.57 -2.35
C ALA A 134 9.53 -27.94 -3.42
N ALA A 135 10.02 -28.44 -4.54
CA ALA A 135 9.18 -28.87 -5.66
C ALA A 135 9.67 -30.19 -6.23
N SER A 136 8.77 -30.96 -6.80
CA SER A 136 9.06 -32.29 -7.34
C SER A 136 8.28 -32.58 -8.62
N GLN A 137 8.69 -33.65 -9.30
CA GLN A 137 7.93 -34.25 -10.38
C GLN A 137 7.27 -35.56 -9.87
N ASN A 138 5.93 -35.57 -9.78
CA ASN A 138 5.16 -36.71 -9.30
C ASN A 138 5.57 -37.21 -7.89
N GLY A 139 5.97 -36.30 -7.01
CA GLY A 139 6.41 -36.61 -5.65
C GLY A 139 7.80 -37.27 -5.56
N MET A 140 8.55 -37.33 -6.66
CA MET A 140 9.90 -37.88 -6.70
C MET A 140 10.92 -36.78 -6.94
N GLY A 141 12.09 -36.87 -6.28
CA GLY A 141 13.19 -35.94 -6.50
C GLY A 141 12.89 -34.52 -5.98
N SER A 142 12.30 -34.42 -4.80
CA SER A 142 11.99 -33.11 -4.20
C SER A 142 13.26 -32.29 -4.00
N GLU A 143 13.33 -31.13 -4.65
CA GLU A 143 14.46 -30.23 -4.61
C GLU A 143 14.05 -28.87 -4.04
N ARG A 144 14.91 -28.29 -3.21
CA ARG A 144 14.73 -26.92 -2.69
C ARG A 144 15.20 -25.89 -3.69
N VAL A 145 14.41 -24.83 -3.83
CA VAL A 145 14.72 -23.69 -4.68
C VAL A 145 14.22 -22.40 -4.05
N THR A 146 14.97 -21.33 -4.24
CA THR A 146 14.53 -19.97 -3.89
C THR A 146 14.11 -19.24 -5.15
N LEU A 147 12.87 -18.80 -5.17
CA LEU A 147 12.27 -18.01 -6.23
C LEU A 147 12.35 -16.53 -5.89
N GLU A 148 13.00 -15.74 -6.73
CA GLU A 148 13.04 -14.27 -6.56
C GLU A 148 12.39 -13.61 -7.79
N PHE A 149 11.46 -12.67 -7.52
CA PHE A 149 10.72 -12.00 -8.58
C PHE A 149 10.14 -10.67 -8.12
N TYR A 150 9.65 -9.85 -9.05
CA TYR A 150 8.98 -8.60 -8.73
C TYR A 150 7.54 -8.86 -8.27
N THR A 151 7.09 -8.12 -7.25
CA THR A 151 5.70 -8.23 -6.75
C THR A 151 4.64 -7.94 -7.81
N SER A 152 4.96 -7.14 -8.84
CA SER A 152 4.08 -6.91 -9.99
C SER A 152 3.79 -8.15 -10.83
N GLU A 153 4.58 -9.21 -10.70
CA GLU A 153 4.34 -10.45 -11.43
C GLU A 153 3.11 -11.21 -10.90
N PHE A 154 2.67 -10.96 -9.66
CA PHE A 154 1.39 -11.48 -9.18
C PHE A 154 0.20 -11.06 -10.06
N GLU A 155 0.23 -9.83 -10.61
CA GLU A 155 -0.78 -9.37 -11.56
C GLU A 155 -0.67 -10.12 -12.91
N SER A 156 0.55 -10.34 -13.37
CA SER A 156 0.82 -11.00 -14.66
C SER A 156 0.36 -12.45 -14.69
N TYR A 157 0.42 -13.12 -13.53
CA TYR A 157 -0.05 -14.50 -13.36
C TYR A 157 -1.52 -14.59 -12.92
N GLY A 158 -2.21 -13.48 -12.76
CA GLY A 158 -3.61 -13.46 -12.32
C GLY A 158 -3.79 -13.92 -10.86
N VAL A 159 -2.77 -13.77 -10.02
CA VAL A 159 -2.84 -14.05 -8.58
C VAL A 159 -3.63 -12.96 -7.88
N VAL A 160 -3.53 -11.72 -8.37
CA VAL A 160 -4.35 -10.57 -7.98
C VAL A 160 -5.04 -10.00 -9.23
N TYR A 161 -6.21 -9.39 -9.05
CA TYR A 161 -7.09 -8.99 -10.15
C TYR A 161 -7.33 -7.47 -10.22
N ASP A 162 -7.32 -6.77 -9.09
CA ASP A 162 -7.59 -5.34 -9.07
C ASP A 162 -6.36 -4.51 -9.47
N LYS A 163 -6.19 -4.32 -10.77
CA LYS A 163 -5.10 -3.52 -11.36
C LYS A 163 -5.13 -2.03 -10.97
N THR A 164 -6.11 -1.59 -10.20
CA THR A 164 -6.17 -0.22 -9.66
C THR A 164 -5.39 -0.07 -8.37
N LEU A 165 -5.03 -1.17 -7.70
CA LEU A 165 -4.17 -1.16 -6.53
C LEU A 165 -2.69 -1.00 -6.93
N ARG A 166 -1.86 -0.43 -6.06
CA ARG A 166 -0.54 0.09 -6.45
C ARG A 166 0.61 -0.35 -5.56
N ALA A 167 0.34 -1.02 -4.45
CA ALA A 167 1.35 -1.30 -3.43
C ALA A 167 1.24 -2.71 -2.88
N TYR A 168 2.40 -3.28 -2.54
CA TYR A 168 2.50 -4.58 -1.90
C TYR A 168 3.28 -4.46 -0.58
N TRP A 169 2.80 -5.10 0.45
CA TRP A 169 3.55 -5.36 1.67
C TRP A 169 3.12 -6.70 2.26
N GLY A 170 3.87 -7.25 3.21
CA GLY A 170 3.55 -8.57 3.75
C GLY A 170 3.99 -8.76 5.18
N GLU A 171 3.35 -9.71 5.85
CA GLU A 171 3.65 -10.10 7.23
C GLU A 171 3.26 -11.56 7.46
N MET A 172 3.89 -12.18 8.47
CA MET A 172 3.47 -13.48 8.99
C MET A 172 2.30 -13.30 9.94
N ASP A 173 1.25 -14.09 9.75
CA ASP A 173 0.15 -14.12 10.71
C ASP A 173 0.34 -15.19 11.80
N SER A 174 -0.50 -15.14 12.83
CA SER A 174 -0.45 -16.08 13.96
C SER A 174 -0.86 -17.51 13.60
N SER A 175 -1.43 -17.74 12.43
CA SER A 175 -1.85 -19.06 11.95
C SER A 175 -0.81 -19.77 11.07
N GLY A 176 0.37 -19.16 10.85
CA GLY A 176 1.44 -19.72 10.05
C GLY A 176 1.37 -19.38 8.56
N TYR A 177 0.45 -18.50 8.16
CA TYR A 177 0.41 -17.98 6.79
C TYR A 177 1.23 -16.70 6.67
N TYR A 178 2.07 -16.62 5.66
CA TYR A 178 2.60 -15.35 5.19
C TYR A 178 1.55 -14.70 4.28
N LYS A 179 1.09 -13.52 4.68
CA LYS A 179 0.11 -12.74 3.93
C LYS A 179 0.81 -11.62 3.17
N ILE A 180 0.58 -11.56 1.86
CA ILE A 180 1.00 -10.45 1.03
C ILE A 180 -0.26 -9.67 0.66
N TYR A 181 -0.28 -8.39 1.01
CA TYR A 181 -1.40 -7.49 0.78
C TYR A 181 -1.13 -6.65 -0.46
N HIS A 182 -2.08 -6.64 -1.39
CA HIS A 182 -2.13 -5.75 -2.53
C HIS A 182 -3.13 -4.65 -2.23
N VAL A 183 -2.67 -3.43 -2.11
CA VAL A 183 -3.38 -2.30 -1.52
C VAL A 183 -3.09 -0.99 -2.26
N ARG A 184 -3.60 0.12 -1.78
CA ARG A 184 -3.47 1.50 -2.25
C ARG A 184 -4.23 1.77 -3.54
N PHE A 185 -5.37 2.42 -3.37
CA PHE A 185 -6.18 2.93 -4.49
C PHE A 185 -5.94 4.43 -4.68
N GLY A 186 -5.10 4.77 -5.65
CA GLY A 186 -4.64 6.12 -5.96
C GLY A 186 -3.13 6.32 -5.74
N HIS A 187 -2.69 7.58 -5.68
CA HIS A 187 -1.26 7.91 -5.60
C HIS A 187 -0.65 7.80 -4.20
N GLY A 188 -1.47 7.77 -3.14
CA GLY A 188 -1.01 7.59 -1.75
C GLY A 188 -0.38 8.83 -1.10
N VAL A 189 -0.34 9.98 -1.77
CA VAL A 189 0.22 11.22 -1.21
C VAL A 189 -0.82 11.94 -0.38
N GLY A 190 -0.43 12.40 0.80
CA GLY A 190 -1.28 13.19 1.70
C GLY A 190 -2.45 12.40 2.26
N MET A 191 -3.63 13.00 2.29
CA MET A 191 -4.78 12.44 2.98
C MET A 191 -5.39 11.23 2.27
N SER A 192 -5.59 10.13 3.01
CA SER A 192 -6.49 9.05 2.60
C SER A 192 -7.92 9.43 2.92
N GLN A 193 -8.82 9.38 1.92
CA GLN A 193 -10.25 9.59 2.18
C GLN A 193 -10.82 8.50 3.09
N ARG A 194 -10.36 7.24 2.93
CA ARG A 194 -10.79 6.12 3.78
C ARG A 194 -10.23 6.23 5.20
N GLY A 195 -8.97 6.62 5.35
CA GLY A 195 -8.37 6.88 6.65
C GLY A 195 -9.05 8.05 7.36
N ALA A 196 -9.25 9.17 6.67
CA ALA A 196 -9.95 10.33 7.23
C ALA A 196 -11.39 9.99 7.66
N GLN A 197 -12.11 9.17 6.87
CA GLN A 197 -13.45 8.68 7.22
C GLN A 197 -13.41 7.83 8.51
N ALA A 198 -12.44 6.92 8.65
CA ALA A 198 -12.29 6.08 9.84
C ALA A 198 -11.94 6.93 11.08
N MET A 199 -11.02 7.90 10.94
CA MET A 199 -10.67 8.84 12.00
C MET A 199 -11.88 9.68 12.45
N GLY A 200 -12.65 10.22 11.51
CA GLY A 200 -13.88 10.97 11.81
C GLY A 200 -14.92 10.10 12.52
N SER A 201 -15.09 8.85 12.11
CA SER A 201 -15.96 7.87 12.76
C SER A 201 -15.49 7.52 14.19
N ALA A 202 -14.19 7.61 14.45
CA ALA A 202 -13.59 7.46 15.78
C ALA A 202 -13.68 8.74 16.64
N GLY A 203 -14.32 9.82 16.15
CA GLY A 203 -14.52 11.07 16.86
C GLY A 203 -13.38 12.09 16.75
N MET A 204 -12.40 11.86 15.89
CA MET A 204 -11.33 12.82 15.66
C MET A 204 -11.86 14.07 14.92
N SER A 205 -11.41 15.24 15.34
CA SER A 205 -11.71 16.49 14.68
C SER A 205 -11.02 16.62 13.32
N TYR A 206 -11.54 17.44 12.42
CA TYR A 206 -10.90 17.70 11.13
C TYR A 206 -9.47 18.26 11.29
N ARG A 207 -9.19 19.03 12.33
CA ARG A 207 -7.85 19.56 12.61
C ARG A 207 -6.86 18.45 12.97
N GLU A 208 -7.28 17.48 13.78
CA GLU A 208 -6.46 16.31 14.12
C GLU A 208 -6.20 15.45 12.88
N ILE A 209 -7.23 15.23 12.06
CA ILE A 209 -7.11 14.47 10.80
C ILE A 209 -6.14 15.17 9.84
N LEU A 210 -6.31 16.46 9.60
CA LEU A 210 -5.40 17.21 8.72
C LEU A 210 -3.98 17.27 9.27
N LYS A 211 -3.81 17.40 10.60
CA LYS A 211 -2.48 17.37 11.23
C LYS A 211 -1.81 15.99 11.14
N PHE A 212 -2.60 14.92 11.11
CA PHE A 212 -2.06 13.59 10.86
C PHE A 212 -1.50 13.47 9.44
N TYR A 213 -2.22 13.93 8.42
CA TYR A 213 -1.79 13.75 7.02
C TYR A 213 -0.81 14.83 6.53
N TYR A 214 -0.81 16.01 7.15
CA TYR A 214 0.05 17.14 6.78
C TYR A 214 0.79 17.68 8.02
N PRO A 215 1.66 16.87 8.63
CA PRO A 215 2.25 17.21 9.94
C PRO A 215 3.16 18.44 9.91
N GLY A 216 3.77 18.74 8.77
CA GLY A 216 4.63 19.91 8.58
C GLY A 216 3.87 21.20 8.24
N ALA A 217 2.54 21.12 8.06
CA ALA A 217 1.72 22.29 7.80
C ALA A 217 1.12 22.89 9.09
N SER A 218 0.81 24.18 9.02
CA SER A 218 0.05 24.90 10.03
C SER A 218 -1.25 25.44 9.44
N PHE A 219 -2.27 25.59 10.29
CA PHE A 219 -3.50 26.30 9.92
C PHE A 219 -3.20 27.80 9.81
N ALA A 220 -3.70 28.39 8.75
CA ALA A 220 -3.58 29.82 8.47
C ALA A 220 -4.89 30.35 7.87
N SER A 221 -5.10 31.67 7.91
CA SER A 221 -6.22 32.29 7.23
C SER A 221 -5.89 32.59 5.77
N ILE A 222 -6.91 32.85 4.96
CA ILE A 222 -6.84 33.04 3.49
C ILE A 222 -5.97 34.24 3.04
N ASN A 223 -5.49 35.07 3.95
CA ASN A 223 -4.57 36.18 3.69
C ASN A 223 -3.13 35.74 3.34
N VAL A 224 -2.88 34.44 3.32
CA VAL A 224 -1.60 33.84 2.87
C VAL A 224 -1.51 33.88 1.36
N SER A 225 -0.34 34.24 0.81
CA SER A 225 -0.11 34.29 -0.64
C SER A 225 -0.47 32.97 -1.31
N ALA A 226 -1.17 33.05 -2.44
CA ALA A 226 -1.44 31.88 -3.26
C ALA A 226 -0.14 31.17 -3.68
N PRO A 227 -0.17 29.83 -3.87
CA PRO A 227 0.99 29.12 -4.42
C PRO A 227 1.38 29.72 -5.76
N GLN A 228 2.67 29.94 -5.98
CA GLN A 228 3.15 30.58 -7.20
C GLN A 228 3.15 29.65 -8.42
N ASP A 229 2.69 28.43 -8.35
CA ASP A 229 2.43 27.60 -9.53
C ASP A 229 1.39 26.53 -9.20
N PRO A 230 0.22 26.55 -9.80
CA PRO A 230 -0.52 25.32 -10.03
C PRO A 230 0.24 24.53 -11.10
N ILE A 231 0.59 23.34 -10.78
CA ILE A 231 1.25 22.38 -11.68
C ILE A 231 0.27 21.96 -12.77
#